data_a07bb376449e5a283fd1b4dff52ee90a
#
_entry.id   a07bb376449e5a283fd1b4dff52ee90a
#
_cell.length_a   1.000
_cell.length_b   1.000
_cell.length_c   1.000
_cell.angle_alpha   90.00
_cell.angle_beta   90.00
_cell.angle_gamma   90.00
#
_symmetry.space_group_name_H-M   'P 1'
#
loop_
_entity.id
_entity.type
_entity.pdbx_description
1 polymer ?
#
loop_
_entity_poly.entity_id
_entity_poly.type
_entity_poly.pdbx_seq_one_letter_code
_entity_poly.pdbx_strand_id
1 'polypeptide(L)'
;MPHSHAETAPLPHTLEHSRTKPVHWLATATAMAAVIAGAGLVQPATGTPATHTTGAAAQPPAKGPLATAPDPAAVTYPLDCKGAPQTVTTSAQGDLDGDGRPETVAAVRCDAGSGTPPHAIYVLVQDPAEGTPPRVVATLLEAARRQTATELTVRDGLVTATLVGYSSPDVPRYSPDTKQLAKWRWHDGKFRQELTDSAARSV
;
A
#
# COMPACT_ATOMS: atom_id res chain seq x y z
N MET A 1 49.33 42.71 17.89
CA MET A 1 48.62 43.81 17.26
C MET A 1 48.95 43.80 15.78
N PRO A 2 48.04 43.68 14.85
CA PRO A 2 46.84 44.46 14.60
C PRO A 2 45.60 43.63 14.32
N HIS A 3 44.47 44.27 14.41
CA HIS A 3 43.13 43.79 14.17
C HIS A 3 42.83 43.61 12.69
N SER A 4 42.22 42.48 12.27
CA SER A 4 41.61 42.33 10.95
C SER A 4 40.09 42.27 11.08
N HIS A 5 39.43 43.25 10.51
CA HIS A 5 38.00 43.37 10.39
C HIS A 5 37.45 42.32 9.42
N ALA A 6 36.47 41.54 9.85
CA ALA A 6 35.66 40.68 8.98
C ALA A 6 34.57 41.55 8.33
N GLU A 7 34.64 41.63 7.02
CA GLU A 7 33.65 42.29 6.17
C GLU A 7 32.45 41.35 5.91
N THR A 8 31.28 41.79 6.29
CA THR A 8 30.01 41.10 6.11
C THR A 8 29.46 41.43 4.72
N ALA A 9 29.36 40.42 3.86
CA ALA A 9 28.71 40.54 2.56
C ALA A 9 27.18 40.38 2.70
N PRO A 10 26.36 41.21 2.05
CA PRO A 10 24.90 41.04 2.07
C PRO A 10 24.41 40.01 1.08
N LEU A 11 23.43 39.20 1.51
CA LEU A 11 22.70 38.21 0.71
C LEU A 11 21.70 38.92 -0.23
N PRO A 12 21.56 38.52 -1.48
CA PRO A 12 20.49 39.02 -2.33
C PRO A 12 19.20 38.24 -2.07
N HIS A 13 18.19 38.95 -1.60
CA HIS A 13 16.80 38.50 -1.60
C HIS A 13 16.20 38.71 -2.97
N THR A 14 15.72 37.69 -3.62
CA THR A 14 14.56 37.79 -4.52
C THR A 14 13.93 36.41 -4.68
N LEU A 15 12.90 36.14 -3.89
CA LEU A 15 11.91 35.12 -4.18
C LEU A 15 10.86 35.71 -5.11
N GLU A 16 11.00 35.48 -6.39
CA GLU A 16 9.95 35.78 -7.37
C GLU A 16 8.85 34.69 -7.24
N HIS A 17 7.72 35.11 -6.69
CA HIS A 17 6.50 34.33 -6.65
C HIS A 17 5.91 34.32 -8.07
N SER A 18 6.10 33.23 -8.80
CA SER A 18 5.36 32.94 -10.04
C SER A 18 3.87 32.81 -9.72
N ARG A 19 3.13 33.88 -9.97
CA ARG A 19 1.68 33.89 -10.03
C ARG A 19 1.23 33.08 -11.25
N THR A 20 0.89 31.83 -11.06
CA THR A 20 0.16 31.04 -12.05
C THR A 20 -1.27 31.58 -12.19
N LYS A 21 -1.58 32.11 -13.37
CA LYS A 21 -2.91 32.67 -13.69
C LYS A 21 -3.94 31.53 -13.77
N PRO A 22 -5.15 31.68 -13.20
CA PRO A 22 -6.15 30.59 -13.10
C PRO A 22 -6.95 30.34 -14.38
N VAL A 23 -6.45 30.72 -15.56
CA VAL A 23 -7.21 30.63 -16.83
C VAL A 23 -7.08 29.27 -17.53
N HIS A 24 -6.18 28.40 -17.10
CA HIS A 24 -5.99 27.11 -17.79
C HIS A 24 -6.91 25.98 -17.27
N TRP A 25 -7.63 26.18 -16.17
CA TRP A 25 -8.54 25.17 -15.61
C TRP A 25 -9.93 25.17 -16.23
N LEU A 26 -10.33 26.24 -16.90
CA LEU A 26 -11.65 26.33 -17.53
C LEU A 26 -11.74 25.70 -18.93
N ALA A 27 -10.61 25.41 -19.58
CA ALA A 27 -10.60 24.83 -20.92
C ALA A 27 -10.75 23.29 -20.94
N THR A 28 -10.48 22.59 -19.82
CA THR A 28 -10.51 21.12 -19.75
C THR A 28 -11.89 20.57 -19.41
N ALA A 29 -12.76 21.36 -18.80
CA ALA A 29 -14.09 20.92 -18.38
C ALA A 29 -15.13 20.89 -19.52
N THR A 30 -14.91 21.60 -20.61
CA THR A 30 -15.86 21.68 -21.73
C THR A 30 -15.69 20.59 -22.80
N ALA A 31 -14.56 19.88 -22.81
CA ALA A 31 -14.30 18.85 -23.83
C ALA A 31 -14.95 17.48 -23.49
N MET A 32 -15.32 17.20 -22.25
CA MET A 32 -15.94 15.93 -21.87
C MET A 32 -17.47 15.90 -22.00
N ALA A 33 -18.14 17.05 -22.07
CA ALA A 33 -19.59 17.11 -22.22
C ALA A 33 -20.08 16.82 -23.64
N ALA A 34 -19.24 16.93 -24.67
CA ALA A 34 -19.62 16.75 -26.08
C ALA A 34 -19.68 15.28 -26.54
N VAL A 35 -19.05 14.34 -25.82
CA VAL A 35 -18.98 12.92 -26.22
C VAL A 35 -20.21 12.13 -25.78
N ILE A 36 -20.94 12.59 -24.75
CA ILE A 36 -22.10 11.87 -24.21
C ILE A 36 -23.39 12.17 -25.00
N ALA A 37 -23.46 13.29 -25.73
CA ALA A 37 -24.65 13.68 -26.50
C ALA A 37 -24.74 13.01 -27.89
N GLY A 38 -23.69 12.38 -28.40
CA GLY A 38 -23.64 11.80 -29.74
C GLY A 38 -24.09 10.34 -29.85
N ALA A 39 -24.25 9.61 -28.76
CA ALA A 39 -24.56 8.18 -28.79
C ALA A 39 -26.06 7.85 -28.75
N GLY A 40 -26.93 8.84 -28.66
CA GLY A 40 -28.38 8.65 -28.47
C GLY A 40 -29.24 8.64 -29.74
N LEU A 41 -28.69 8.80 -30.92
CA LEU A 41 -29.48 9.08 -32.14
C LEU A 41 -29.54 7.98 -33.20
N VAL A 42 -29.06 6.75 -32.91
CA VAL A 42 -29.20 5.64 -33.85
C VAL A 42 -29.88 4.45 -33.17
N GLN A 43 -31.19 4.56 -32.98
CA GLN A 43 -32.03 3.38 -32.76
C GLN A 43 -32.99 3.24 -33.93
N PRO A 44 -32.97 2.15 -34.70
CA PRO A 44 -34.04 1.86 -35.68
C PRO A 44 -35.29 1.40 -34.90
N ALA A 45 -36.39 2.07 -35.13
CA ALA A 45 -37.69 1.69 -34.64
C ALA A 45 -38.24 0.50 -35.46
N THR A 46 -38.42 -0.64 -34.84
CA THR A 46 -39.36 -1.65 -35.27
C THR A 46 -40.11 -2.19 -34.04
N GLY A 47 -41.38 -1.79 -33.97
CA GLY A 47 -42.25 -2.16 -32.88
C GLY A 47 -42.86 -3.55 -33.02
N THR A 48 -43.17 -4.14 -31.89
CA THR A 48 -44.32 -5.03 -31.67
C THR A 48 -44.66 -4.97 -30.19
N PRO A 49 -45.92 -4.83 -29.76
CA PRO A 49 -46.28 -4.73 -28.36
C PRO A 49 -46.16 -6.09 -27.69
N ALA A 50 -45.23 -6.25 -26.78
CA ALA A 50 -45.14 -7.40 -25.93
C ALA A 50 -45.73 -7.10 -24.55
N THR A 51 -46.66 -7.95 -24.18
CA THR A 51 -47.33 -8.18 -22.92
C THR A 51 -46.48 -7.93 -21.69
N HIS A 52 -47.07 -7.27 -20.70
CA HIS A 52 -46.53 -7.06 -19.36
C HIS A 52 -46.11 -8.38 -18.73
N THR A 53 -44.82 -8.60 -18.60
CA THR A 53 -44.24 -9.61 -17.71
C THR A 53 -43.58 -8.89 -16.55
N THR A 54 -44.03 -9.21 -15.37
CA THR A 54 -43.63 -8.80 -14.04
C THR A 54 -42.12 -8.60 -13.92
N GLY A 55 -41.72 -7.49 -13.31
CA GLY A 55 -40.36 -6.99 -13.18
C GLY A 55 -39.31 -8.06 -12.83
N ALA A 56 -38.43 -8.31 -13.77
CA ALA A 56 -37.15 -8.85 -13.44
C ALA A 56 -36.34 -7.73 -12.81
N ALA A 57 -36.04 -7.85 -11.52
CA ALA A 57 -35.11 -6.96 -10.84
C ALA A 57 -33.77 -7.00 -11.64
N ALA A 58 -33.30 -5.82 -12.04
CA ALA A 58 -32.02 -5.67 -12.70
C ALA A 58 -30.95 -6.29 -11.78
N GLN A 59 -30.42 -7.44 -12.19
CA GLN A 59 -29.24 -7.99 -11.52
C GLN A 59 -28.12 -6.94 -11.59
N PRO A 60 -27.44 -6.68 -10.46
CA PRO A 60 -26.23 -5.87 -10.50
C PRO A 60 -25.27 -6.47 -11.53
N PRO A 61 -24.52 -5.66 -12.27
CA PRO A 61 -23.55 -6.17 -13.23
C PRO A 61 -22.65 -7.17 -12.52
N ALA A 62 -22.54 -8.37 -13.10
CA ALA A 62 -21.64 -9.39 -12.61
C ALA A 62 -20.24 -8.75 -12.52
N LYS A 63 -19.65 -8.74 -11.31
CA LYS A 63 -18.24 -8.36 -11.15
C LYS A 63 -17.45 -9.21 -12.12
N GLY A 64 -16.66 -8.58 -12.99
CA GLY A 64 -15.71 -9.26 -13.85
C GLY A 64 -14.79 -10.17 -13.03
N PRO A 65 -13.97 -11.02 -13.68
CA PRO A 65 -13.01 -11.87 -12.97
C PRO A 65 -12.24 -11.00 -11.97
N LEU A 66 -12.22 -11.42 -10.69
CA LEU A 66 -11.43 -10.72 -9.67
C LEU A 66 -9.97 -10.72 -10.11
N ALA A 67 -9.33 -9.56 -10.06
CA ALA A 67 -7.90 -9.47 -10.33
C ALA A 67 -7.15 -10.43 -9.39
N THR A 68 -6.16 -11.14 -9.94
CA THR A 68 -5.33 -12.05 -9.14
C THR A 68 -4.35 -11.22 -8.30
N ALA A 69 -4.25 -11.55 -7.01
CA ALA A 69 -3.27 -10.92 -6.14
C ALA A 69 -1.84 -11.31 -6.52
N PRO A 70 -0.84 -10.42 -6.30
CA PRO A 70 0.57 -10.71 -6.55
C PRO A 70 1.06 -11.97 -5.85
N ASP A 71 1.83 -12.82 -6.56
CA ASP A 71 2.51 -13.96 -5.95
C ASP A 71 3.73 -13.49 -5.13
N PRO A 72 3.75 -13.68 -3.80
CA PRO A 72 4.87 -13.27 -2.98
C PRO A 72 6.15 -14.07 -3.25
N ALA A 73 6.08 -15.25 -3.86
CA ALA A 73 7.26 -16.03 -4.23
C ALA A 73 7.94 -15.52 -5.51
N ALA A 74 7.23 -14.75 -6.33
CA ALA A 74 7.74 -14.21 -7.59
C ALA A 74 8.51 -12.88 -7.44
N VAL A 75 8.83 -12.44 -6.21
CA VAL A 75 9.44 -11.14 -5.91
C VAL A 75 10.79 -11.30 -5.26
N THR A 76 11.76 -10.47 -5.68
CA THR A 76 13.00 -10.25 -4.93
C THR A 76 12.79 -9.10 -3.96
N TYR A 77 12.95 -9.36 -2.66
CA TYR A 77 12.71 -8.38 -1.61
C TYR A 77 13.96 -7.53 -1.32
N PRO A 78 13.80 -6.25 -0.94
CA PRO A 78 14.92 -5.39 -0.56
C PRO A 78 15.40 -5.72 0.88
N LEU A 79 15.67 -6.98 1.15
CA LEU A 79 16.13 -7.50 2.44
C LEU A 79 17.56 -8.04 2.27
N ASP A 80 18.52 -7.40 2.93
CA ASP A 80 19.93 -7.84 2.87
C ASP A 80 20.19 -9.04 3.78
N CYS A 81 20.23 -10.21 3.18
CA CYS A 81 20.46 -11.48 3.87
C CYS A 81 21.93 -11.93 3.87
N LYS A 82 22.88 -11.09 3.41
CA LYS A 82 24.32 -11.41 3.35
C LYS A 82 24.60 -12.74 2.63
N GLY A 83 23.84 -13.04 1.58
CA GLY A 83 23.98 -14.25 0.78
C GLY A 83 23.09 -15.43 1.21
N ALA A 84 22.42 -15.36 2.36
CA ALA A 84 21.40 -16.35 2.72
C ALA A 84 20.12 -16.17 1.89
N PRO A 85 19.34 -17.23 1.66
CA PRO A 85 18.05 -17.12 0.97
C PRO A 85 17.05 -16.25 1.75
N GLN A 86 16.12 -15.63 1.01
CA GLN A 86 14.95 -14.95 1.58
C GLN A 86 13.80 -15.95 1.66
N THR A 87 13.06 -15.96 2.78
CA THR A 87 11.92 -16.85 2.99
C THR A 87 10.67 -16.04 3.35
N VAL A 88 9.61 -16.19 2.58
CA VAL A 88 8.26 -15.70 2.93
C VAL A 88 7.69 -16.61 4.01
N THR A 89 7.46 -16.08 5.20
CA THR A 89 6.95 -16.86 6.35
C THR A 89 5.43 -16.88 6.40
N THR A 90 4.79 -15.82 5.97
CA THR A 90 3.33 -15.68 5.87
C THR A 90 2.99 -14.57 4.91
N SER A 91 1.80 -14.65 4.30
CA SER A 91 1.25 -13.59 3.46
C SER A 91 -0.26 -13.49 3.65
N ALA A 92 -0.80 -12.31 3.34
CA ALA A 92 -2.23 -12.04 3.33
C ALA A 92 -2.56 -11.13 2.14
N GLN A 93 -3.76 -11.24 1.60
CA GLN A 93 -4.19 -10.53 0.40
C GLN A 93 -5.44 -9.71 0.68
N GLY A 94 -5.59 -8.59 -0.01
CA GLY A 94 -6.78 -7.76 0.03
C GLY A 94 -6.54 -6.42 -0.64
N ASP A 95 -7.62 -5.74 -0.98
CA ASP A 95 -7.61 -4.40 -1.55
C ASP A 95 -7.29 -3.38 -0.45
N LEU A 96 -6.10 -2.78 -0.51
CA LEU A 96 -5.58 -1.88 0.52
C LEU A 96 -5.84 -0.41 0.24
N ASP A 97 -5.95 -0.03 -1.03
CA ASP A 97 -6.13 1.37 -1.45
C ASP A 97 -7.52 1.66 -2.03
N GLY A 98 -8.37 0.64 -2.22
CA GLY A 98 -9.75 0.77 -2.68
C GLY A 98 -9.89 0.82 -4.19
N ASP A 99 -8.88 0.41 -4.96
CA ASP A 99 -8.89 0.41 -6.42
C ASP A 99 -9.60 -0.82 -7.03
N GLY A 100 -9.99 -1.78 -6.19
CA GLY A 100 -10.66 -3.02 -6.57
C GLY A 100 -9.72 -4.13 -7.00
N ARG A 101 -8.41 -3.95 -6.91
CA ARG A 101 -7.38 -4.97 -7.14
C ARG A 101 -6.72 -5.34 -5.82
N PRO A 102 -6.53 -6.63 -5.55
CA PRO A 102 -5.91 -7.03 -4.29
C PRO A 102 -4.39 -6.85 -4.35
N GLU A 103 -3.82 -6.27 -3.29
CA GLU A 103 -2.42 -6.33 -2.95
C GLU A 103 -2.10 -7.61 -2.18
N THR A 104 -0.81 -7.98 -2.15
CA THR A 104 -0.28 -8.98 -1.24
C THR A 104 0.63 -8.34 -0.22
N VAL A 105 0.39 -8.62 1.05
CA VAL A 105 1.29 -8.27 2.16
C VAL A 105 2.06 -9.52 2.55
N ALA A 106 3.39 -9.45 2.55
CA ALA A 106 4.27 -10.58 2.84
C ALA A 106 5.21 -10.27 4.00
N ALA A 107 5.26 -11.15 4.99
CA ALA A 107 6.29 -11.16 6.01
C ALA A 107 7.46 -12.05 5.55
N VAL A 108 8.65 -11.48 5.50
CA VAL A 108 9.84 -12.09 4.92
C VAL A 108 10.98 -12.04 5.93
N ARG A 109 11.77 -13.08 5.98
CA ARG A 109 13.00 -13.15 6.77
C ARG A 109 14.13 -13.78 5.98
N CYS A 110 15.34 -13.62 6.48
CA CYS A 110 16.47 -14.41 5.98
C CYS A 110 16.41 -15.85 6.51
N ASP A 111 16.78 -16.81 5.67
CA ASP A 111 17.00 -18.20 6.12
C ASP A 111 18.43 -18.34 6.60
N ALA A 112 18.64 -18.06 7.88
CA ALA A 112 19.98 -18.06 8.49
C ALA A 112 20.38 -19.45 9.05
N GLY A 113 19.60 -20.49 8.79
CA GLY A 113 19.89 -21.86 9.23
C GLY A 113 19.72 -22.09 10.74
N SER A 114 19.84 -21.09 11.57
CA SER A 114 19.65 -21.17 13.02
C SER A 114 19.18 -19.85 13.61
N GLY A 115 18.49 -19.91 14.75
CA GLY A 115 17.91 -18.76 15.45
C GLY A 115 16.59 -18.27 14.82
N THR A 116 16.14 -17.12 15.28
CA THR A 116 14.93 -16.46 14.75
C THR A 116 15.32 -15.13 14.14
N PRO A 117 15.63 -15.09 12.83
CA PRO A 117 15.92 -13.83 12.15
C PRO A 117 14.72 -12.90 12.22
N PRO A 118 14.94 -11.58 12.31
CA PRO A 118 13.85 -10.62 12.31
C PRO A 118 13.11 -10.64 10.98
N HIS A 119 11.83 -10.30 11.04
CA HIS A 119 11.00 -10.16 9.85
C HIS A 119 11.02 -8.73 9.31
N ALA A 120 10.88 -8.62 8.00
CA ALA A 120 10.39 -7.42 7.33
C ALA A 120 8.98 -7.69 6.81
N ILE A 121 8.14 -6.67 6.67
CA ILE A 121 6.81 -6.78 6.06
C ILE A 121 6.76 -5.85 4.86
N TYR A 122 6.40 -6.39 3.70
CA TYR A 122 6.33 -5.68 2.44
C TYR A 122 4.92 -5.73 1.85
N VAL A 123 4.55 -4.68 1.12
CA VAL A 123 3.36 -4.63 0.28
C VAL A 123 3.75 -4.81 -1.17
N LEU A 124 3.06 -5.70 -1.87
CA LEU A 124 3.28 -6.05 -3.26
C LEU A 124 2.09 -5.65 -4.10
N VAL A 125 2.36 -5.11 -5.28
CA VAL A 125 1.37 -4.87 -6.34
C VAL A 125 1.80 -5.60 -7.60
N GLN A 126 0.83 -5.86 -8.45
CA GLN A 126 1.06 -6.32 -9.81
C GLN A 126 0.36 -5.38 -10.79
N ASP A 127 1.13 -4.84 -11.73
CA ASP A 127 0.55 -4.01 -12.78
C ASP A 127 -0.36 -4.86 -13.68
N PRO A 128 -1.45 -4.30 -14.22
CA PRO A 128 -2.41 -5.04 -15.03
C PRO A 128 -1.85 -5.46 -16.39
N ALA A 129 -0.71 -4.93 -16.80
CA ALA A 129 -0.06 -5.31 -18.06
C ALA A 129 0.39 -6.77 -17.99
N GLU A 130 -0.02 -7.56 -18.98
CA GLU A 130 0.29 -8.98 -19.08
C GLU A 130 1.81 -9.21 -19.07
N GLY A 131 2.28 -10.16 -18.25
CA GLY A 131 3.70 -10.49 -18.15
C GLY A 131 4.53 -9.57 -17.25
N THR A 132 3.96 -8.53 -16.63
CA THR A 132 4.68 -7.70 -15.67
C THR A 132 4.84 -8.43 -14.35
N PRO A 133 6.08 -8.60 -13.83
CA PRO A 133 6.26 -9.25 -12.54
C PRO A 133 5.74 -8.38 -11.39
N PRO A 134 5.31 -8.99 -10.27
CA PRO A 134 4.93 -8.25 -9.08
C PRO A 134 6.14 -7.52 -8.50
N ARG A 135 5.90 -6.38 -7.82
CA ARG A 135 6.93 -5.55 -7.23
C ARG A 135 6.57 -5.07 -5.82
N VAL A 136 7.59 -4.82 -5.01
CA VAL A 136 7.45 -4.18 -3.71
C VAL A 136 7.15 -2.68 -3.90
N VAL A 137 6.12 -2.17 -3.22
CA VAL A 137 5.73 -0.75 -3.25
C VAL A 137 5.83 -0.08 -1.89
N ALA A 138 5.82 -0.85 -0.80
CA ALA A 138 5.99 -0.29 0.54
C ALA A 138 6.63 -1.30 1.50
N THR A 139 7.30 -0.77 2.52
CA THR A 139 7.79 -1.52 3.68
C THR A 139 6.98 -1.09 4.90
N LEU A 140 6.26 -2.04 5.52
CA LEU A 140 5.46 -1.80 6.71
C LEU A 140 6.24 -2.06 8.01
N LEU A 141 7.18 -2.99 7.96
CA LEU A 141 8.10 -3.32 9.05
C LEU A 141 9.51 -3.51 8.49
N GLU A 142 10.46 -2.77 9.02
CA GLU A 142 11.88 -2.95 8.70
C GLU A 142 12.50 -4.06 9.56
N ALA A 143 13.33 -4.93 8.97
CA ALA A 143 14.05 -5.98 9.70
C ALA A 143 14.98 -5.40 10.80
N ALA A 144 15.45 -4.16 10.63
CA ALA A 144 16.23 -3.44 11.63
C ALA A 144 15.50 -3.24 12.96
N ARG A 145 14.16 -3.31 12.99
CA ARG A 145 13.34 -3.27 14.21
C ARG A 145 13.52 -4.53 15.08
N ARG A 146 14.11 -5.58 14.53
CA ARG A 146 14.42 -6.84 15.25
C ARG A 146 13.20 -7.52 15.84
N GLN A 147 12.05 -7.41 15.17
CA GLN A 147 10.77 -8.00 15.56
C GLN A 147 10.43 -9.19 14.66
N THR A 148 9.65 -10.12 15.20
CA THR A 148 9.04 -11.22 14.46
C THR A 148 7.56 -10.92 14.27
N ALA A 149 7.08 -10.95 13.02
CA ALA A 149 5.68 -10.76 12.71
C ALA A 149 4.95 -12.11 12.67
N THR A 150 3.80 -12.18 13.35
CA THR A 150 2.89 -13.32 13.36
C THR A 150 1.46 -12.85 13.14
N GLU A 151 0.52 -13.76 12.86
CA GLU A 151 -0.91 -13.45 12.72
C GLU A 151 -1.18 -12.34 11.70
N LEU A 152 -0.42 -12.32 10.59
CA LEU A 152 -0.58 -11.33 9.53
C LEU A 152 -1.94 -11.52 8.84
N THR A 153 -2.75 -10.46 8.77
CA THR A 153 -4.04 -10.47 8.09
C THR A 153 -4.28 -9.17 7.33
N VAL A 154 -5.14 -9.26 6.30
CA VAL A 154 -5.69 -8.09 5.58
C VAL A 154 -7.21 -8.20 5.61
N ARG A 155 -7.89 -7.17 6.12
CA ARG A 155 -9.36 -7.07 6.10
C ARG A 155 -9.78 -5.62 5.97
N ASP A 156 -10.69 -5.34 5.06
CA ASP A 156 -11.30 -4.01 4.86
C ASP A 156 -10.25 -2.88 4.71
N GLY A 157 -9.23 -3.12 3.91
CA GLY A 157 -8.11 -2.18 3.68
C GLY A 157 -7.19 -1.99 4.90
N LEU A 158 -7.32 -2.83 5.93
CA LEU A 158 -6.50 -2.81 7.13
C LEU A 158 -5.57 -4.01 7.17
N VAL A 159 -4.27 -3.75 7.25
CA VAL A 159 -3.26 -4.77 7.56
C VAL A 159 -3.11 -4.86 9.07
N THR A 160 -3.10 -6.07 9.63
CA THR A 160 -2.77 -6.29 11.04
C THR A 160 -1.73 -7.39 11.19
N ALA A 161 -0.86 -7.26 12.18
CA ALA A 161 0.08 -8.29 12.58
C ALA A 161 0.41 -8.19 14.06
N THR A 162 0.69 -9.31 14.70
CA THR A 162 1.29 -9.34 16.03
C THR A 162 2.80 -9.26 15.88
N LEU A 163 3.41 -8.24 16.48
CA LEU A 163 4.85 -8.03 16.52
C LEU A 163 5.41 -8.50 17.86
N VAL A 164 6.30 -9.46 17.82
CA VAL A 164 7.01 -10.00 18.98
C VAL A 164 8.46 -9.53 18.92
N GLY A 165 8.98 -9.01 20.02
CA GLY A 165 10.31 -8.41 20.06
C GLY A 165 10.92 -8.41 21.46
N TYR A 166 11.84 -7.48 21.69
CA TYR A 166 12.65 -7.40 22.90
C TYR A 166 12.64 -5.97 23.43
N SER A 167 12.42 -5.80 24.72
CA SER A 167 12.41 -4.49 25.39
C SER A 167 13.81 -3.86 25.48
N SER A 168 14.87 -4.69 25.50
CA SER A 168 16.25 -4.25 25.53
C SER A 168 17.18 -5.23 24.81
N PRO A 169 18.42 -4.85 24.47
CA PRO A 169 19.43 -5.76 23.92
C PRO A 169 19.83 -6.89 24.87
N ASP A 170 19.62 -6.73 26.17
CA ASP A 170 20.01 -7.69 27.21
C ASP A 170 19.01 -8.84 27.36
N VAL A 171 17.80 -8.69 26.79
CA VAL A 171 16.80 -9.75 26.80
C VAL A 171 17.27 -10.92 25.94
N PRO A 172 17.31 -12.16 26.48
CA PRO A 172 17.76 -13.32 25.75
C PRO A 172 16.93 -13.57 24.48
N ARG A 173 17.57 -13.86 23.35
CA ARG A 173 16.94 -14.05 22.06
C ARG A 173 15.90 -15.17 22.01
N TYR A 174 16.01 -16.14 22.89
CA TYR A 174 15.04 -17.24 23.01
C TYR A 174 13.78 -16.88 23.84
N SER A 175 13.75 -15.68 24.45
CA SER A 175 12.68 -15.26 25.34
C SER A 175 12.26 -13.81 25.03
N PRO A 176 11.61 -13.57 23.89
CA PRO A 176 11.09 -12.25 23.57
C PRO A 176 10.05 -11.84 24.60
N ASP A 177 10.10 -10.59 25.07
CA ASP A 177 9.33 -10.06 26.19
C ASP A 177 8.36 -8.94 25.78
N THR A 178 8.34 -8.53 24.51
CA THR A 178 7.37 -7.57 24.01
C THR A 178 6.43 -8.21 23.00
N LYS A 179 5.15 -7.84 23.10
CA LYS A 179 4.12 -8.27 22.16
C LYS A 179 3.18 -7.10 21.87
N GLN A 180 3.11 -6.67 20.62
CA GLN A 180 2.30 -5.54 20.18
C GLN A 180 1.42 -5.95 19.01
N LEU A 181 0.18 -5.46 18.98
CA LEU A 181 -0.66 -5.49 17.79
C LEU A 181 -0.34 -4.25 16.95
N ALA A 182 0.17 -4.48 15.78
CA ALA A 182 0.40 -3.44 14.78
C ALA A 182 -0.73 -3.44 13.76
N LYS A 183 -1.15 -2.25 13.37
CA LYS A 183 -2.15 -2.00 12.35
C LYS A 183 -1.60 -1.00 11.35
N TRP A 184 -1.84 -1.21 10.05
CA TRP A 184 -1.47 -0.27 9.01
C TRP A 184 -2.66 -0.05 8.10
N ARG A 185 -2.93 1.22 7.81
CA ARG A 185 -3.96 1.64 6.86
C ARG A 185 -3.37 2.59 5.83
N TRP A 186 -3.74 2.37 4.58
CA TRP A 186 -3.42 3.30 3.51
C TRP A 186 -4.23 4.58 3.67
N HIS A 187 -3.57 5.73 3.65
CA HIS A 187 -4.20 7.04 3.74
C HIS A 187 -3.28 8.12 3.17
N ASP A 188 -3.80 8.96 2.27
CA ASP A 188 -3.07 10.06 1.65
C ASP A 188 -1.73 9.63 1.03
N GLY A 189 -1.71 8.55 0.26
CA GLY A 189 -0.53 8.09 -0.46
C GLY A 189 0.54 7.41 0.39
N LYS A 190 0.23 7.01 1.64
CA LYS A 190 1.15 6.29 2.55
C LYS A 190 0.44 5.38 3.54
N PHE A 191 1.16 4.41 4.05
CA PHE A 191 0.69 3.61 5.18
C PHE A 191 0.93 4.35 6.50
N ARG A 192 -0.13 4.44 7.32
CA ARG A 192 -0.05 4.94 8.69
C ARG A 192 -0.08 3.75 9.64
N GLN A 193 0.87 3.70 10.57
CA GLN A 193 0.99 2.65 11.57
C GLN A 193 0.37 3.09 12.90
N GLU A 194 -0.36 2.17 13.53
CA GLU A 194 -0.82 2.24 14.92
C GLU A 194 -0.31 1.00 15.66
N LEU A 195 0.27 1.20 16.84
CA LEU A 195 0.73 0.11 17.72
C LEU A 195 -0.11 0.10 18.99
N THR A 196 -0.52 -1.09 19.41
CA THR A 196 -1.24 -1.30 20.68
C THR A 196 -0.56 -2.44 21.43
N ASP A 197 -0.19 -2.20 22.69
CA ASP A 197 0.39 -3.24 23.53
C ASP A 197 -0.65 -4.33 23.83
N SER A 198 -0.30 -5.57 23.53
CA SER A 198 -1.19 -6.71 23.74
C SER A 198 -1.40 -7.03 25.23
N ALA A 199 -0.51 -6.56 26.11
CA ALA A 199 -0.61 -6.75 27.55
C ALA A 199 -1.75 -5.95 28.22
N ALA A 200 -2.27 -4.91 27.55
CA ALA A 200 -3.33 -4.05 28.10
C ALA A 200 -4.75 -4.66 28.05
N ARG A 201 -4.91 -5.91 27.60
CA ARG A 201 -6.23 -6.54 27.45
C ARG A 201 -6.48 -7.70 28.40
N SER A 202 -5.76 -7.74 29.51
CA SER A 202 -5.98 -8.73 30.61
C SER A 202 -6.55 -8.01 31.83
N VAL A 203 -7.80 -7.56 31.75
CA VAL A 203 -8.65 -7.23 32.91
C VAL A 203 -10.07 -7.70 32.59
#